data_c2242dd7ad278d1134f9197edafdbe41
#
_entry.id   c2242dd7ad278d1134f9197edafdbe41
#
_cell.length_a   1.000
_cell.length_b   1.000
_cell.length_c   1.000
_cell.angle_alpha   90.00
_cell.angle_beta   90.00
_cell.angle_gamma   90.00
#
_symmetry.space_group_name_H-M   'P 1'
#
loop_
_entity.id
_entity.type
_entity.pdbx_description
1 polymer ?
#
loop_
_entity_poly.entity_id
_entity_poly.type
_entity_poly.pdbx_seq_one_letter_code
_entity_poly.pdbx_strand_id
1 'polypeptide(L)'
;MATYVNDLRLTELATGEGSGSWGTTTNVSLELIGEALGYATQQVFGSDADATTTIADGASDPARAMYFKITSAGSLTATRTCTIAPNTVSRVMFIENATSGSQSIAISQGSGANVTILTGKTAVVYLDGAGSGAAVVDAMAGVDPGV
;
A
#
# COMPACT_ATOMS: atom_id res chain seq x y z
N MET A 1 17.98 -17.29 9.81
CA MET A 1 17.12 -16.12 10.12
C MET A 1 16.09 -15.97 9.02
N ALA A 2 14.82 -15.85 9.39
CA ALA A 2 13.76 -15.63 8.41
C ALA A 2 14.00 -14.36 7.59
N THR A 3 13.70 -14.40 6.32
CA THR A 3 13.73 -13.26 5.42
C THR A 3 12.32 -12.95 4.92
N TYR A 4 12.14 -11.76 4.41
CA TYR A 4 10.84 -11.33 3.89
C TYR A 4 11.00 -10.99 2.42
N VAL A 5 10.29 -11.74 1.60
CA VAL A 5 10.51 -11.77 0.16
C VAL A 5 9.28 -11.33 -0.60
N ASN A 6 9.53 -10.98 -1.86
CA ASN A 6 8.55 -10.54 -2.85
C ASN A 6 7.75 -9.29 -2.43
N ASP A 7 6.86 -8.86 -3.30
CA ASP A 7 6.06 -7.64 -3.13
C ASP A 7 4.98 -7.76 -2.05
N LEU A 8 4.72 -8.96 -1.58
CA LEU A 8 3.78 -9.21 -0.48
C LEU A 8 4.47 -9.31 0.88
N ARG A 9 5.80 -9.21 0.92
CA ARG A 9 6.60 -9.30 2.17
C ARG A 9 6.29 -10.55 2.98
N LEU A 10 6.13 -11.68 2.31
CA LEU A 10 5.89 -12.98 2.93
C LEU A 10 7.15 -13.47 3.64
N THR A 11 6.95 -14.25 4.69
CA THR A 11 8.06 -14.87 5.41
C THR A 11 8.63 -16.03 4.60
N GLU A 12 9.93 -16.00 4.35
CA GLU A 12 10.69 -17.12 3.80
C GLU A 12 11.57 -17.73 4.90
N LEU A 13 11.42 -19.02 5.10
CA LEU A 13 12.22 -19.79 6.08
C LEU A 13 13.37 -20.48 5.37
N ALA A 14 14.57 -20.34 5.94
CA ALA A 14 15.71 -21.11 5.47
C ALA A 14 15.61 -22.59 5.95
N THR A 15 16.36 -23.47 5.30
CA THR A 15 16.40 -24.87 5.68
C THR A 15 16.78 -25.03 7.16
N GLY A 16 15.95 -25.73 7.92
CA GLY A 16 16.14 -25.96 9.34
C GLY A 16 15.57 -24.87 10.26
N GLU A 17 15.08 -23.75 9.69
CA GLU A 17 14.34 -22.75 10.47
C GLU A 17 12.90 -23.17 10.73
N GLY A 18 12.28 -22.53 11.70
CA GLY A 18 10.85 -22.70 11.98
C GLY A 18 10.49 -24.01 12.64
N SER A 19 11.46 -24.74 13.23
CA SER A 19 11.15 -25.96 13.97
C SER A 19 10.11 -25.67 15.06
N GLY A 20 8.98 -26.38 15.00
CA GLY A 20 7.83 -26.16 15.88
C GLY A 20 6.90 -25.02 15.50
N SER A 21 7.24 -24.20 14.49
CA SER A 21 6.44 -23.04 14.09
C SER A 21 6.22 -22.89 12.57
N TRP A 22 6.82 -23.74 11.76
CA TRP A 22 6.75 -23.62 10.30
C TRP A 22 5.31 -23.67 9.76
N GLY A 23 4.45 -24.48 10.37
CA GLY A 23 3.04 -24.57 9.96
C GLY A 23 2.30 -23.26 10.19
N THR A 24 2.50 -22.63 11.34
CA THR A 24 1.90 -21.32 11.64
C THR A 24 2.44 -20.25 10.68
N THR A 25 3.74 -20.22 10.46
CA THR A 25 4.37 -19.25 9.54
C THR A 25 3.84 -19.41 8.11
N THR A 26 3.71 -20.65 7.64
CA THR A 26 3.14 -20.92 6.31
C THR A 26 1.69 -20.48 6.20
N ASN A 27 0.88 -20.78 7.22
CA ASN A 27 -0.52 -20.38 7.23
C ASN A 27 -0.68 -18.86 7.23
N VAL A 28 0.11 -18.13 8.00
CA VAL A 28 0.12 -16.66 7.98
C VAL A 28 0.47 -16.16 6.58
N SER A 29 1.47 -16.72 5.92
CA SER A 29 1.81 -16.32 4.55
C SER A 29 0.65 -16.53 3.56
N LEU A 30 -0.11 -17.62 3.70
CA LEU A 30 -1.30 -17.87 2.86
C LEU A 30 -2.41 -16.85 3.16
N GLU A 31 -2.61 -16.48 4.42
CA GLU A 31 -3.57 -15.45 4.83
C GLU A 31 -3.19 -14.09 4.24
N LEU A 32 -1.91 -13.73 4.27
CA LEU A 32 -1.41 -12.47 3.69
C LEU A 32 -1.64 -12.39 2.19
N ILE A 33 -1.56 -13.50 1.46
CA ILE A 33 -1.91 -13.55 0.04
C ILE A 33 -3.40 -13.25 -0.14
N GLY A 34 -4.27 -13.82 0.70
CA GLY A 34 -5.70 -13.53 0.68
C GLY A 34 -6.00 -12.05 0.96
N GLU A 35 -5.34 -11.47 1.97
CA GLU A 35 -5.48 -10.04 2.29
C GLU A 35 -5.06 -9.14 1.13
N ALA A 36 -4.00 -9.52 0.41
CA ALA A 36 -3.48 -8.75 -0.73
C ALA A 36 -4.47 -8.69 -1.92
N LEU A 37 -5.42 -9.60 -2.00
CA LEU A 37 -6.45 -9.63 -3.03
C LEU A 37 -7.77 -8.99 -2.57
N GLY A 38 -7.83 -8.53 -1.33
CA GLY A 38 -9.04 -8.05 -0.70
C GLY A 38 -9.12 -6.53 -0.57
N TYR A 39 -9.99 -6.12 0.33
CA TYR A 39 -10.30 -4.73 0.66
C TYR A 39 -9.92 -4.44 2.11
N ALA A 40 -9.38 -3.25 2.35
CA ALA A 40 -9.16 -2.77 3.70
C ALA A 40 -9.31 -1.25 3.78
N THR A 41 -9.61 -0.77 4.99
CA THR A 41 -9.68 0.65 5.33
C THR A 41 -8.62 0.96 6.37
N GLN A 42 -7.93 2.08 6.21
CA GLN A 42 -6.98 2.58 7.20
C GLN A 42 -7.13 4.10 7.38
N GLN A 43 -7.16 4.53 8.64
CA GLN A 43 -6.99 5.93 8.98
C GLN A 43 -5.50 6.28 8.92
N VAL A 44 -5.00 6.54 7.70
CA VAL A 44 -3.59 6.85 7.49
C VAL A 44 -3.23 8.20 8.12
N PHE A 45 -4.12 9.18 7.95
CA PHE A 45 -3.89 10.53 8.48
C PHE A 45 -4.48 10.66 9.89
N GLY A 46 -3.66 10.37 10.90
CA GLY A 46 -4.02 10.57 12.31
C GLY A 46 -4.03 12.04 12.73
N SER A 47 -3.46 12.93 11.92
CA SER A 47 -3.45 14.38 12.07
C SER A 47 -3.45 15.03 10.68
N ASP A 48 -3.61 16.36 10.63
CA ASP A 48 -3.55 17.12 9.37
C ASP A 48 -2.10 17.33 8.93
N ALA A 49 -1.42 16.24 8.57
CA ALA A 49 -0.01 16.21 8.16
C ALA A 49 0.25 15.03 7.23
N ASP A 50 1.36 15.07 6.51
CA ASP A 50 1.83 13.95 5.70
C ASP A 50 2.05 12.72 6.58
N ALA A 51 1.79 11.53 6.03
CA ALA A 51 1.87 10.28 6.77
C ALA A 51 2.48 9.17 5.90
N THR A 52 2.97 8.14 6.56
CA THR A 52 3.50 6.93 5.93
C THR A 52 2.71 5.72 6.43
N THR A 53 2.35 4.83 5.52
CA THR A 53 1.86 3.50 5.86
C THR A 53 2.82 2.46 5.30
N THR A 54 2.92 1.32 5.96
CA THR A 54 3.91 0.28 5.62
C THR A 54 3.23 -1.05 5.41
N ILE A 55 3.59 -1.72 4.32
CA ILE A 55 3.25 -3.13 4.10
C ILE A 55 4.19 -3.94 4.98
N ALA A 56 3.65 -4.53 6.04
CA ALA A 56 4.42 -5.15 7.09
C ALA A 56 5.12 -6.43 6.63
N ASP A 57 6.29 -6.68 7.18
CA ASP A 57 7.06 -7.90 6.94
C ASP A 57 6.41 -9.07 7.66
N GLY A 58 5.86 -10.03 6.90
CA GLY A 58 5.30 -11.27 7.44
C GLY A 58 4.12 -11.10 8.39
N ALA A 59 3.46 -9.95 8.39
CA ALA A 59 2.34 -9.67 9.28
C ALA A 59 1.22 -8.94 8.54
N SER A 60 0.00 -9.05 9.05
CA SER A 60 -1.18 -8.38 8.50
C SER A 60 -1.07 -6.86 8.62
N ASP A 61 -1.51 -6.16 7.58
CA ASP A 61 -1.67 -4.71 7.58
C ASP A 61 -2.68 -4.27 6.52
N PRO A 62 -3.37 -3.12 6.70
CA PRO A 62 -4.37 -2.66 5.74
C PRO A 62 -3.79 -2.24 4.39
N ALA A 63 -2.57 -1.72 4.35
CA ALA A 63 -1.94 -1.24 3.11
C ALA A 63 -1.62 -2.38 2.13
N ARG A 64 -1.66 -3.62 2.58
CA ARG A 64 -1.49 -4.82 1.77
C ARG A 64 -2.66 -5.02 0.81
N ALA A 65 -3.87 -4.54 1.14
CA ALA A 65 -5.08 -4.80 0.36
C ALA A 65 -4.98 -4.27 -1.07
N MET A 66 -5.61 -4.98 -2.01
CA MET A 66 -5.70 -4.51 -3.39
C MET A 66 -6.56 -3.26 -3.48
N TYR A 67 -7.71 -3.23 -2.80
CA TYR A 67 -8.52 -2.02 -2.66
C TYR A 67 -8.25 -1.42 -1.29
N PHE A 68 -7.60 -0.28 -1.29
CA PHE A 68 -7.14 0.41 -0.09
C PHE A 68 -7.87 1.73 0.10
N LYS A 69 -8.74 1.78 1.11
CA LYS A 69 -9.49 2.98 1.45
C LYS A 69 -8.77 3.78 2.53
N ILE A 70 -8.41 5.02 2.21
CA ILE A 70 -7.69 5.91 3.13
C ILE A 70 -8.67 6.89 3.76
N THR A 71 -8.63 6.98 5.09
CA THR A 71 -9.41 7.93 5.89
C THR A 71 -8.51 8.83 6.71
N SER A 72 -9.09 9.85 7.33
CA SER A 72 -8.42 10.77 8.26
C SER A 72 -9.16 10.89 9.57
N ALA A 73 -8.45 11.18 10.67
CA ALA A 73 -9.03 11.38 11.99
C ALA A 73 -9.90 12.66 12.05
N GLY A 74 -9.51 13.67 11.28
CA GLY A 74 -10.23 14.94 11.19
C GLY A 74 -10.12 15.51 9.79
N SER A 75 -10.64 16.71 9.61
CA SER A 75 -10.60 17.41 8.32
C SER A 75 -9.18 17.81 7.95
N LEU A 76 -8.75 17.42 6.75
CA LEU A 76 -7.51 17.92 6.16
C LEU A 76 -7.73 19.34 5.66
N THR A 77 -6.73 20.21 5.79
CA THR A 77 -6.78 21.61 5.35
C THR A 77 -5.98 21.88 4.08
N ALA A 78 -5.20 20.90 3.65
CA ALA A 78 -4.41 20.96 2.42
C ALA A 78 -4.24 19.55 1.85
N THR A 79 -3.72 19.46 0.63
CA THR A 79 -3.28 18.18 0.08
C THR A 79 -2.20 17.59 0.97
N ARG A 80 -2.41 16.37 1.45
CA ARG A 80 -1.44 15.64 2.26
C ARG A 80 -0.93 14.44 1.50
N THR A 81 0.31 14.07 1.77
CA THR A 81 0.97 12.94 1.12
C THR A 81 0.87 11.70 1.99
N CYS A 82 0.41 10.60 1.40
CA CYS A 82 0.51 9.26 1.95
C CYS A 82 1.65 8.54 1.25
N THR A 83 2.72 8.24 1.96
CA THR A 83 3.83 7.43 1.45
C THR A 83 3.57 5.97 1.78
N ILE A 84 3.64 5.09 0.78
CA ILE A 84 3.48 3.64 0.95
C ILE A 84 4.88 3.01 0.97
N ALA A 85 5.25 2.45 2.10
CA ALA A 85 6.52 1.78 2.30
C ALA A 85 6.31 0.25 2.34
N PRO A 86 7.37 -0.55 2.11
CA PRO A 86 8.71 -0.15 1.68
C PRO A 86 8.75 0.29 0.21
N ASN A 87 9.73 1.09 -0.13
CA ASN A 87 9.89 1.64 -1.49
C ASN A 87 10.35 0.61 -2.55
N THR A 88 10.50 -0.62 -2.17
CA THR A 88 10.91 -1.73 -3.04
C THR A 88 9.74 -2.64 -3.46
N VAL A 89 8.54 -2.38 -2.94
CA VAL A 89 7.34 -3.15 -3.29
C VAL A 89 6.76 -2.67 -4.62
N SER A 90 6.57 -3.57 -5.56
CA SER A 90 5.92 -3.33 -6.85
C SER A 90 4.55 -3.99 -6.86
N ARG A 91 3.49 -3.22 -7.12
CA ARG A 91 2.13 -3.78 -7.16
C ARG A 91 1.10 -2.79 -7.70
N VAL A 92 -0.01 -3.34 -8.20
CA VAL A 92 -1.20 -2.58 -8.58
C VAL A 92 -2.12 -2.43 -7.38
N MET A 93 -2.69 -1.25 -7.19
CA MET A 93 -3.66 -0.96 -6.12
C MET A 93 -4.79 -0.07 -6.63
N PHE A 94 -5.98 -0.27 -6.05
CA PHE A 94 -7.08 0.68 -6.11
C PHE A 94 -7.04 1.48 -4.82
N ILE A 95 -6.85 2.79 -4.90
CA ILE A 95 -6.74 3.64 -3.70
C ILE A 95 -7.86 4.67 -3.70
N GLU A 96 -8.66 4.66 -2.64
CA GLU A 96 -9.78 5.58 -2.44
C GLU A 96 -9.40 6.68 -1.44
N ASN A 97 -9.63 7.94 -1.85
CA ASN A 97 -9.55 9.08 -0.94
C ASN A 97 -10.89 9.29 -0.24
N ALA A 98 -11.04 8.71 0.95
CA ALA A 98 -12.19 8.87 1.82
C ALA A 98 -11.88 9.76 3.03
N THR A 99 -10.91 10.67 2.89
CA THR A 99 -10.55 11.63 3.95
C THR A 99 -11.60 12.74 4.08
N SER A 100 -11.66 13.34 5.26
CA SER A 100 -12.52 14.51 5.53
C SER A 100 -11.80 15.81 5.16
N GLY A 101 -12.56 16.88 4.89
CA GLY A 101 -12.02 18.21 4.63
C GLY A 101 -12.01 18.60 3.15
N SER A 102 -12.53 17.75 2.28
CA SER A 102 -12.64 18.02 0.83
C SER A 102 -11.29 18.31 0.16
N GLN A 103 -10.22 17.69 0.64
CA GLN A 103 -8.88 17.84 0.10
C GLN A 103 -8.46 16.63 -0.75
N SER A 104 -7.59 16.87 -1.71
CA SER A 104 -6.90 15.81 -2.41
C SER A 104 -5.85 15.15 -1.51
N ILE A 105 -5.47 13.91 -1.82
CA ILE A 105 -4.31 13.27 -1.23
C ILE A 105 -3.32 12.90 -2.34
N ALA A 106 -2.04 12.98 -2.06
CA ALA A 106 -0.99 12.53 -2.96
C ALA A 106 -0.47 11.17 -2.49
N ILE A 107 -0.36 10.22 -3.39
CA ILE A 107 0.20 8.90 -3.09
C ILE A 107 1.64 8.88 -3.57
N SER A 108 2.55 8.55 -2.69
CA SER A 108 4.00 8.53 -2.91
C SER A 108 4.59 7.18 -2.51
N GLN A 109 5.75 6.85 -3.06
CA GLN A 109 6.52 5.68 -2.61
C GLN A 109 8.00 6.04 -2.38
N GLY A 110 8.53 6.97 -3.14
CA GLY A 110 9.91 7.44 -3.06
C GLY A 110 10.03 8.85 -3.62
N SER A 111 11.18 9.19 -4.17
CA SER A 111 11.41 10.52 -4.75
C SER A 111 10.84 10.68 -6.17
N GLY A 112 10.31 9.63 -6.76
CA GLY A 112 9.70 9.67 -8.08
C GLY A 112 8.32 10.35 -8.09
N ALA A 113 7.60 10.25 -9.20
CA ALA A 113 6.30 10.86 -9.37
C ALA A 113 5.27 10.34 -8.36
N ASN A 114 4.32 11.20 -8.00
CA ASN A 114 3.17 10.86 -7.16
C ASN A 114 1.90 10.88 -8.00
N VAL A 115 0.85 10.20 -7.52
CA VAL A 115 -0.51 10.31 -8.06
C VAL A 115 -1.36 11.08 -7.05
N THR A 116 -2.07 12.10 -7.53
CA THR A 116 -3.00 12.87 -6.71
C THR A 116 -4.42 12.34 -6.91
N ILE A 117 -5.09 12.03 -5.81
CA ILE A 117 -6.47 11.53 -5.81
C ILE A 117 -7.38 12.58 -5.22
N LEU A 118 -8.33 13.06 -6.02
CA LEU A 118 -9.29 14.08 -5.59
C LEU A 118 -10.21 13.52 -4.49
N THR A 119 -10.77 14.43 -3.69
CA THR A 119 -11.70 14.07 -2.61
C THR A 119 -12.83 13.17 -3.12
N GLY A 120 -13.08 12.08 -2.41
CA GLY A 120 -14.16 11.14 -2.72
C GLY A 120 -13.93 10.30 -3.98
N LYS A 121 -12.74 10.32 -4.58
CA LYS A 121 -12.42 9.56 -5.79
C LYS A 121 -11.51 8.38 -5.49
N THR A 122 -11.50 7.43 -6.43
CA THR A 122 -10.62 6.26 -6.43
C THR A 122 -9.72 6.30 -7.65
N ALA A 123 -8.44 6.02 -7.48
CA ALA A 123 -7.50 5.86 -8.57
C ALA A 123 -6.98 4.43 -8.63
N VAL A 124 -6.73 3.93 -9.84
CA VAL A 124 -6.00 2.68 -10.05
C VAL A 124 -4.55 3.06 -10.33
N VAL A 125 -3.65 2.65 -9.44
CA VAL A 125 -2.24 3.01 -9.52
C VAL A 125 -1.37 1.77 -9.49
N TYR A 126 -0.10 1.91 -9.90
CA TYR A 126 0.90 0.93 -9.52
C TYR A 126 2.08 1.62 -8.85
N LEU A 127 2.66 0.90 -7.91
CA LEU A 127 3.93 1.23 -7.27
C LEU A 127 5.01 0.55 -8.09
N ASP A 128 6.07 1.26 -8.47
CA ASP A 128 7.11 0.64 -9.30
C ASP A 128 8.23 -0.03 -8.49
N GLY A 129 8.30 0.24 -7.19
CA GLY A 129 9.26 -0.44 -6.32
C GLY A 129 10.72 -0.12 -6.62
N ALA A 130 11.03 1.02 -7.22
CA ALA A 130 12.36 1.35 -7.72
C ALA A 130 13.34 1.82 -6.63
N GLY A 131 13.03 1.63 -5.36
CA GLY A 131 13.88 2.06 -4.24
C GLY A 131 13.75 3.54 -3.94
N SER A 132 14.84 4.24 -3.69
CA SER A 132 14.80 5.66 -3.33
C SER A 132 14.14 6.53 -4.40
N GLY A 133 14.22 6.15 -5.67
CA GLY A 133 13.57 6.81 -6.80
C GLY A 133 12.18 6.27 -7.15
N ALA A 134 11.57 5.46 -6.28
CA ALA A 134 10.29 4.84 -6.56
C ALA A 134 9.20 5.86 -6.88
N ALA A 135 8.37 5.52 -7.85
CA ALA A 135 7.25 6.33 -8.32
C ALA A 135 5.93 5.59 -8.14
N VAL A 136 4.87 6.37 -7.99
CA VAL A 136 3.49 5.90 -8.11
C VAL A 136 2.97 6.39 -9.46
N VAL A 137 2.35 5.50 -10.22
CA VAL A 137 1.93 5.78 -11.60
C VAL A 137 0.43 5.51 -11.72
N ASP A 138 -0.28 6.41 -12.39
CA ASP A 138 -1.69 6.19 -12.72
C ASP A 138 -1.79 5.12 -13.82
N ALA A 139 -2.30 3.96 -13.45
CA ALA A 139 -2.39 2.81 -14.34
C ALA A 139 -3.44 2.98 -15.45
N MET A 140 -4.35 3.95 -15.29
CA MET A 140 -5.45 4.17 -16.22
C MET A 140 -5.22 5.36 -17.16
N ALA A 141 -4.19 6.17 -16.93
CA ALA A 141 -3.95 7.40 -17.70
C ALA A 141 -3.72 7.15 -19.20
N GLY A 142 -3.12 6.01 -19.53
CA GLY A 142 -2.84 5.63 -20.92
C GLY A 142 -3.75 4.54 -21.48
N VAL A 143 -4.86 4.25 -20.81
CA VAL A 143 -5.76 3.19 -21.28
C VAL A 143 -6.48 3.63 -22.55
N ASP A 144 -6.37 2.82 -23.60
CA ASP A 144 -7.13 3.02 -24.83
C ASP A 144 -8.59 2.61 -24.60
N PRO A 145 -9.56 3.53 -24.75
CA PRO A 145 -10.98 3.20 -24.57
C PRO A 145 -11.55 2.34 -25.70
N GLY A 146 -10.79 2.06 -26.74
CA GLY A 146 -11.23 1.22 -27.87
C GLY A 146 -12.25 1.88 -28.81
N VAL A 147 -12.25 3.20 -28.86
CA VAL A 147 -13.13 3.99 -29.74
C VAL A 147 -12.35 4.85 -30.68
#